data_230e373f535f86ffb0a1b7925268af2b
#
_entry.id   230e373f535f86ffb0a1b7925268af2b
#
_cell.length_a   1.000
_cell.length_b   1.000
_cell.length_c   1.000
_cell.angle_alpha   90.00
_cell.angle_beta   90.00
_cell.angle_gamma   90.00
#
_symmetry.space_group_name_H-M   'P 1'
#
loop_
_entity.id
_entity.type
_entity.pdbx_description
1 polymer ?
#
loop_
_entity_poly.entity_id
_entity_poly.type
_entity_poly.pdbx_seq_one_letter_code
_entity_poly.pdbx_strand_id
1 'polypeptide(L)'
;MSTAPTAEAVRKAIRAVKDPELNLNIIDIGLVYEVDVEDLGSVHVQMTLTSPGCPAGAEIIADVKRVVGDMEGVQSVEVELVWDPY
;
A
#
# COMPACT_ATOMS: atom_id res chain seq x y z
N MET A 1 -8.38 -23.58 4.99
CA MET A 1 -7.32 -22.95 5.77
C MET A 1 -6.93 -21.63 5.16
N SER A 2 -7.16 -20.60 5.87
CA SER A 2 -6.76 -19.29 5.35
C SER A 2 -5.35 -19.00 5.80
N THR A 3 -4.50 -18.70 4.84
CA THR A 3 -3.14 -18.27 5.11
C THR A 3 -3.02 -16.82 4.68
N ALA A 4 -2.22 -16.07 5.42
CA ALA A 4 -1.96 -14.69 5.05
C ALA A 4 -1.26 -14.65 3.69
N PRO A 5 -1.53 -13.63 2.87
CA PRO A 5 -0.82 -13.50 1.60
C PRO A 5 0.64 -13.19 1.84
N THR A 6 1.46 -13.41 0.82
CA THR A 6 2.86 -13.03 0.90
C THR A 6 3.00 -11.54 0.66
N ALA A 7 4.14 -10.97 1.11
CA ALA A 7 4.43 -9.58 0.84
C ALA A 7 4.44 -9.30 -0.67
N GLU A 8 4.93 -10.25 -1.44
CA GLU A 8 4.95 -10.12 -2.89
C GLU A 8 3.55 -10.05 -3.47
N ALA A 9 2.63 -10.88 -2.96
CA ALA A 9 1.24 -10.84 -3.41
C ALA A 9 0.58 -9.51 -3.06
N VAL A 10 0.90 -8.97 -1.88
CA VAL A 10 0.37 -7.67 -1.47
C VAL A 10 0.90 -6.57 -2.39
N ARG A 11 2.20 -6.59 -2.69
CA ARG A 11 2.77 -5.61 -3.61
C ARG A 11 2.11 -5.68 -4.99
N LYS A 12 1.84 -6.89 -5.44
CA LYS A 12 1.18 -7.07 -6.73
C LYS A 12 -0.22 -6.47 -6.73
N ALA A 13 -0.95 -6.62 -5.64
CA ALA A 13 -2.26 -6.01 -5.52
C ALA A 13 -2.17 -4.48 -5.50
N ILE A 14 -1.15 -3.95 -4.82
CA ILE A 14 -0.96 -2.50 -4.73
C ILE A 14 -0.63 -1.90 -6.10
N ARG A 15 -0.08 -2.68 -7.02
CA ARG A 15 0.19 -2.19 -8.36
C ARG A 15 -1.06 -1.74 -9.12
N ALA A 16 -2.24 -2.12 -8.63
CA ALA A 16 -3.48 -1.61 -9.20
C ALA A 16 -3.75 -0.16 -8.78
N VAL A 17 -3.06 0.33 -7.78
CA VAL A 17 -3.23 1.69 -7.29
C VAL A 17 -2.30 2.61 -8.06
N LYS A 18 -2.85 3.67 -8.64
CA LYS A 18 -2.08 4.63 -9.41
C LYS A 18 -2.10 6.00 -8.76
N ASP A 19 -0.99 6.71 -8.90
CA ASP A 19 -0.94 8.10 -8.53
C ASP A 19 -1.69 8.90 -9.60
N PRO A 20 -2.76 9.61 -9.24
CA PRO A 20 -3.55 10.31 -10.24
C PRO A 20 -2.81 11.45 -10.93
N GLU A 21 -1.77 11.98 -10.32
CA GLU A 21 -0.99 13.04 -10.94
C GLU A 21 -0.02 12.51 -11.98
N LEU A 22 0.58 11.36 -11.71
CA LEU A 22 1.58 10.77 -12.58
C LEU A 22 1.02 9.72 -13.51
N ASN A 23 -0.17 9.20 -13.19
CA ASN A 23 -0.81 8.12 -13.93
C ASN A 23 0.06 6.87 -14.02
N LEU A 24 0.84 6.63 -12.97
CA LEU A 24 1.70 5.46 -12.85
C LEU A 24 1.40 4.75 -11.54
N ASN A 25 1.59 3.44 -11.51
CA ASN A 25 1.33 2.72 -10.27
C ASN A 25 2.39 3.07 -9.23
N ILE A 26 1.96 3.07 -7.96
CA ILE A 26 2.80 3.57 -6.89
C ILE A 26 3.98 2.65 -6.55
N ILE A 27 3.93 1.40 -7.00
CA ILE A 27 5.06 0.49 -6.83
C ILE A 27 6.20 0.88 -7.77
N ASP A 28 5.87 1.10 -9.05
CA ASP A 28 6.89 1.40 -10.06
C ASP A 28 7.57 2.75 -9.83
N ILE A 29 6.85 3.70 -9.27
CA ILE A 29 7.44 5.01 -9.00
C ILE A 29 8.11 5.08 -7.63
N GLY A 30 8.17 3.94 -6.91
CA GLY A 30 8.94 3.87 -5.68
C GLY A 30 8.30 4.49 -4.46
N LEU A 31 6.99 4.66 -4.46
CA LEU A 31 6.30 5.24 -3.30
C LEU A 31 6.13 4.24 -2.16
N VAL A 32 6.13 2.95 -2.45
CA VAL A 32 5.98 1.93 -1.43
C VAL A 32 7.36 1.45 -1.02
N TYR A 33 7.70 1.65 0.24
CA TYR A 33 9.01 1.29 0.76
C TYR A 33 9.05 -0.12 1.30
N GLU A 34 8.03 -0.51 2.04
CA GLU A 34 8.07 -1.81 2.68
C GLU A 34 6.65 -2.34 2.88
N VAL A 35 6.53 -3.64 2.76
CA VAL A 35 5.28 -4.34 3.01
C VAL A 35 5.57 -5.48 3.96
N ASP A 36 4.94 -5.45 5.13
CA ASP A 36 5.04 -6.51 6.11
C ASP A 36 3.71 -7.23 6.23
N VAL A 37 3.75 -8.54 6.23
CA VAL A 37 2.56 -9.37 6.39
C VAL A 37 2.79 -10.30 7.57
N GLU A 38 1.89 -10.22 8.54
CA GLU A 38 1.97 -11.10 9.71
C GLU A 38 1.10 -12.33 9.51
N ASP A 39 1.44 -13.37 10.25
CA ASP A 39 0.76 -14.66 10.14
C ASP A 39 -0.74 -14.57 10.42
N LEU A 40 -1.15 -13.60 11.21
CA LEU A 40 -2.55 -13.39 11.53
C LEU A 40 -3.33 -12.66 10.45
N GLY A 41 -2.65 -12.28 9.37
CA GLY A 41 -3.31 -11.56 8.29
C GLY A 41 -3.27 -10.06 8.43
N SER A 42 -2.49 -9.54 9.36
CA SER A 42 -2.28 -8.11 9.48
C SER A 42 -1.24 -7.66 8.47
N VAL A 43 -1.59 -6.67 7.67
CA VAL A 43 -0.69 -6.14 6.65
C VAL A 43 -0.32 -4.71 7.01
N HIS A 44 0.97 -4.44 7.00
CA HIS A 44 1.48 -3.10 7.28
C HIS A 44 2.27 -2.62 6.08
N VAL A 45 1.87 -1.48 5.53
CA VAL A 45 2.51 -0.91 4.34
C VAL A 45 3.15 0.40 4.72
N GLN A 46 4.44 0.53 4.46
CA GLN A 46 5.15 1.80 4.63
C GLN A 46 5.32 2.44 3.26
N MET A 47 4.82 3.63 3.11
CA MET A 47 4.88 4.33 1.84
C MET A 47 5.04 5.81 2.04
N THR A 48 5.39 6.50 0.97
CA THR A 48 5.49 7.94 0.97
C THR A 48 4.62 8.49 -0.16
N LEU A 49 4.52 9.81 -0.19
CA LEU A 49 3.81 10.52 -1.26
C LEU A 49 4.78 11.45 -1.97
N THR A 50 4.45 11.78 -3.20
CA THR A 50 5.32 12.64 -4.01
C THR A 50 5.36 14.07 -3.51
N SER A 51 4.30 14.50 -2.82
CA SER A 51 4.20 15.88 -2.38
C SER A 51 3.43 15.96 -1.07
N PRO A 52 3.99 16.57 -0.03
CA PRO A 52 3.24 16.78 1.21
C PRO A 52 2.06 17.71 0.95
N GLY A 53 0.95 17.40 1.58
CA GLY A 53 -0.26 18.17 1.40
C GLY A 53 -1.00 17.91 0.10
N CYS A 54 -0.59 16.91 -0.65
CA CYS A 54 -1.27 16.54 -1.90
C CYS A 54 -2.65 15.96 -1.56
N PRO A 55 -3.74 16.51 -2.10
CA PRO A 55 -5.07 15.97 -1.80
C PRO A 55 -5.25 14.55 -2.33
N ALA A 56 -4.49 14.15 -3.33
CA ALA A 56 -4.56 12.80 -3.86
C ALA A 56 -3.99 11.77 -2.88
N GLY A 57 -3.22 12.20 -1.89
CA GLY A 57 -2.63 11.29 -0.92
C GLY A 57 -3.66 10.48 -0.17
N ALA A 58 -4.75 11.11 0.25
CA ALA A 58 -5.81 10.40 0.96
C ALA A 58 -6.47 9.36 0.07
N GLU A 59 -6.63 9.65 -1.21
CA GLU A 59 -7.20 8.71 -2.16
C GLU A 59 -6.27 7.52 -2.37
N ILE A 60 -4.98 7.77 -2.48
CA ILE A 60 -4.01 6.70 -2.66
C ILE A 60 -4.03 5.77 -1.45
N ILE A 61 -4.02 6.33 -0.26
CA ILE A 61 -4.05 5.53 0.96
C ILE A 61 -5.33 4.70 1.04
N ALA A 62 -6.46 5.33 0.73
CA ALA A 62 -7.74 4.63 0.75
C ALA A 62 -7.75 3.49 -0.27
N ASP A 63 -7.20 3.72 -1.44
CA ASP A 63 -7.14 2.69 -2.47
C ASP A 63 -6.24 1.53 -2.06
N VAL A 64 -5.09 1.83 -1.45
CA VAL A 64 -4.21 0.78 -0.96
C VAL A 64 -4.92 -0.07 0.07
N LYS A 65 -5.59 0.57 1.02
CA LYS A 65 -6.34 -0.16 2.04
C LYS A 65 -7.45 -1.00 1.43
N ARG A 66 -8.11 -0.48 0.42
CA ARG A 66 -9.20 -1.20 -0.23
C ARG A 66 -8.70 -2.42 -0.98
N VAL A 67 -7.69 -2.26 -1.84
CA VAL A 67 -7.24 -3.39 -2.64
C VAL A 67 -6.57 -4.46 -1.79
N VAL A 68 -5.83 -4.06 -0.76
CA VAL A 68 -5.19 -5.04 0.11
C VAL A 68 -6.22 -5.68 1.02
N GLY A 69 -7.16 -4.90 1.54
CA GLY A 69 -8.20 -5.43 2.41
C GLY A 69 -9.12 -6.43 1.72
N ASP A 70 -9.25 -6.32 0.39
CA ASP A 70 -10.06 -7.27 -0.37
C ASP A 70 -9.36 -8.59 -0.61
N MET A 71 -8.08 -8.68 -0.32
CA MET A 71 -7.33 -9.91 -0.52
C MET A 71 -7.74 -10.98 0.48
N GLU A 72 -7.82 -12.21 -0.01
CA GLU A 72 -8.14 -13.32 0.85
C GLU A 72 -7.02 -13.55 1.86
N GLY A 73 -7.39 -13.73 3.11
CA GLY A 73 -6.43 -13.95 4.18
C GLY A 73 -6.01 -12.69 4.90
N VAL A 74 -6.42 -11.53 4.44
CA VAL A 74 -6.08 -10.26 5.07
C VAL A 74 -7.14 -9.93 6.12
N GLN A 75 -6.70 -9.75 7.36
CA GLN A 75 -7.58 -9.39 8.47
C GLN A 75 -7.62 -7.88 8.69
N SER A 76 -6.49 -7.24 8.52
CA SER A 76 -6.41 -5.80 8.72
C SER A 76 -5.31 -5.22 7.86
N VAL A 77 -5.43 -3.94 7.54
CA VAL A 77 -4.45 -3.24 6.74
C VAL A 77 -4.12 -1.94 7.46
N GLU A 78 -2.84 -1.68 7.59
CA GLU A 78 -2.37 -0.42 8.16
C GLU A 78 -1.39 0.21 7.19
N VAL A 79 -1.60 1.48 6.88
CA VAL A 79 -0.72 2.21 5.99
C VAL A 79 -0.04 3.30 6.79
N GLU A 80 1.27 3.26 6.80
CA GLU A 80 2.08 4.25 7.50
C GLU A 80 2.75 5.16 6.47
N LEU A 81 2.54 6.46 6.62
CA LEU A 81 3.22 7.43 5.78
C LEU A 81 4.57 7.75 6.37
N VAL A 82 5.59 7.57 5.56
CA VAL A 82 6.96 7.88 5.95
C VAL A 82 7.42 9.06 5.11
N TRP A 83 7.76 10.15 5.76
CA TRP A 83 8.27 11.32 5.07
C TRP A 83 9.78 11.30 5.21
N ASP A 84 10.43 11.13 4.08
CA ASP A 84 11.86 11.15 4.06
C ASP A 84 12.33 12.58 4.25
N PRO A 85 13.09 12.87 5.31
CA PRO A 85 13.49 14.24 5.59
C PRO A 85 14.58 14.78 4.67
N TYR A 86 15.08 13.99 3.79
CA TYR A 86 16.11 14.50 2.87
C TYR A 86 15.79 14.30 1.45
#